data_cc929618c1d2b76ebda14da4b8b1b39a
#
_entry.id   cc929618c1d2b76ebda14da4b8b1b39a
#
_cell.length_a   1.000
_cell.length_b   1.000
_cell.length_c   1.000
_cell.angle_alpha   90.00
_cell.angle_beta   90.00
_cell.angle_gamma   90.00
#
_symmetry.space_group_name_H-M   'P 1'
#
loop_
_entity.id
_entity.type
_entity.pdbx_description
1 polymer ?
#
loop_
_entity_poly.entity_id
_entity_poly.type
_entity_poly.pdbx_seq_one_letter_code
_entity_poly.pdbx_strand_id
1 'polypeptide(L)'
;MPKKWIYILIFVFIYSIIIVHCKTNSSKKKGKKGKKVIKNEKDITILILDWAKKNNIYINDKLALIQNFNKDKYYYFSAERRIQNNTLLLKVPYEIMISQSSFNNIYKKTKNKRFENLWDKIKLLKTEYLYSLQSKQLFYLSILLENSLRKKKGPIYKKYKEYLSMYEQMEMDVYPIFYKKNEKELLRYSNLGSKLKGATNLLNQEFSLITHQLNLSIPNQNNFFKTRIISLISSTNFNNTNYNYSEKDNETVIVPFLDCFTKTISSHKANARFEIKKEKKKNLTNYYLEVYSTDNILVGGDINLKWKERSNNELLLYYGFVEEDNPYNSTFFVEIINSRLKKDLNISNEIIFKNIKKKFYDLNREYDDQTVIDTYKYLSSKLDKYKGKKEGYYEIMYDNLKGFYEIYDKVLNNKTIEEYIYGNEKSKSIKIIINQEKELIEKRLKYLKKAIERIKEEKNDKTNKTEDL
;
A
#
# COMPACT_ATOMS: atom_id res chain seq x y z
N MET A 1 16.00 1.32 -55.89
CA MET A 1 15.99 0.87 -54.48
C MET A 1 14.64 1.24 -53.86
N PRO A 2 13.95 0.34 -53.20
CA PRO A 2 12.64 0.63 -52.61
C PRO A 2 12.80 1.61 -51.41
N LYS A 3 11.94 2.63 -51.35
CA LYS A 3 11.95 3.72 -50.33
C LYS A 3 12.09 3.22 -48.90
N LYS A 4 11.73 2.00 -48.56
CA LYS A 4 11.91 1.38 -47.24
C LYS A 4 13.36 1.26 -46.77
N TRP A 5 14.31 1.06 -47.66
CA TRP A 5 15.71 0.91 -47.29
C TRP A 5 16.40 2.23 -46.98
N ILE A 6 15.88 3.34 -47.49
CA ILE A 6 16.38 4.69 -47.19
C ILE A 6 16.07 5.03 -45.74
N TYR A 7 14.88 4.69 -45.22
CA TYR A 7 14.51 4.94 -43.81
C TYR A 7 15.33 4.08 -42.84
N ILE A 8 15.66 2.85 -43.18
CA ILE A 8 16.50 2.00 -42.33
C ILE A 8 17.94 2.56 -42.27
N LEU A 9 18.50 3.01 -43.38
CA LEU A 9 19.81 3.63 -43.41
C LEU A 9 19.86 4.95 -42.65
N ILE A 10 18.83 5.79 -42.73
CA ILE A 10 18.72 7.02 -41.95
C ILE A 10 18.61 6.69 -40.45
N PHE A 11 17.85 5.67 -40.06
CA PHE A 11 17.70 5.26 -38.68
C PHE A 11 19.00 4.72 -38.08
N VAL A 12 19.75 3.91 -38.83
CA VAL A 12 21.07 3.40 -38.44
C VAL A 12 22.10 4.52 -38.33
N PHE A 13 22.04 5.52 -39.24
CA PHE A 13 22.94 6.65 -39.22
C PHE A 13 22.68 7.59 -38.03
N ILE A 14 21.41 7.85 -37.72
CA ILE A 14 21.02 8.65 -36.52
C ILE A 14 21.43 7.90 -35.24
N TYR A 15 21.24 6.58 -35.19
CA TYR A 15 21.62 5.75 -34.02
C TYR A 15 23.14 5.74 -33.82
N SER A 16 23.92 5.70 -34.90
CA SER A 16 25.39 5.77 -34.87
C SER A 16 25.87 7.15 -34.37
N ILE A 17 25.22 8.24 -34.77
CA ILE A 17 25.54 9.60 -34.30
C ILE A 17 25.22 9.74 -32.81
N ILE A 18 24.12 9.19 -32.32
CA ILE A 18 23.75 9.22 -30.90
C ILE A 18 24.78 8.44 -30.06
N ILE A 19 25.24 7.26 -30.52
CA ILE A 19 26.25 6.47 -29.81
C ILE A 19 27.61 7.19 -29.79
N VAL A 20 28.02 7.86 -30.87
CA VAL A 20 29.26 8.64 -30.91
C VAL A 20 29.16 9.86 -29.99
N HIS A 21 28.01 10.56 -29.97
CA HIS A 21 27.81 11.72 -29.09
C HIS A 21 27.77 11.33 -27.59
N CYS A 22 27.24 10.15 -27.24
CA CYS A 22 27.30 9.64 -25.89
C CYS A 22 28.72 9.22 -25.46
N LYS A 23 29.56 8.76 -26.37
CA LYS A 23 30.96 8.41 -26.05
C LYS A 23 31.90 9.59 -25.94
N THR A 24 31.65 10.68 -26.67
CA THR A 24 32.52 11.90 -26.63
C THR A 24 32.25 12.81 -25.43
N ASN A 25 31.05 12.69 -24.80
CA ASN A 25 30.74 13.46 -23.59
C ASN A 25 31.18 12.78 -22.28
N SER A 26 31.69 11.54 -22.32
CA SER A 26 32.21 10.86 -21.14
C SER A 26 33.69 11.12 -20.81
N SER A 27 34.44 11.78 -21.73
CA SER A 27 35.90 11.95 -21.60
C SER A 27 36.40 13.34 -21.21
N LYS A 28 35.53 14.35 -20.94
CA LYS A 28 35.95 15.68 -20.53
C LYS A 28 35.17 16.22 -19.32
N LYS A 29 35.17 15.53 -18.18
CA LYS A 29 34.94 16.12 -16.87
C LYS A 29 35.82 15.43 -15.80
N LYS A 30 37.12 15.49 -15.93
CA LYS A 30 38.03 15.41 -14.79
C LYS A 30 38.12 16.82 -14.13
N GLY A 31 37.02 17.27 -13.58
CA GLY A 31 36.98 18.39 -12.65
C GLY A 31 36.96 17.83 -11.24
N LYS A 32 37.85 18.28 -10.38
CA LYS A 32 38.00 17.96 -8.94
C LYS A 32 36.68 17.77 -8.25
N LYS A 33 36.15 16.56 -8.22
CA LYS A 33 35.15 16.14 -7.22
C LYS A 33 35.93 15.92 -5.94
N GLY A 34 35.80 16.90 -5.03
CA GLY A 34 36.18 16.67 -3.63
C GLY A 34 35.61 15.31 -3.22
N LYS A 35 36.46 14.46 -2.63
CA LYS A 35 36.09 13.20 -1.98
C LYS A 35 34.94 13.51 -1.03
N LYS A 36 33.71 13.30 -1.45
CA LYS A 36 32.59 13.14 -0.56
C LYS A 36 32.94 11.90 0.25
N VAL A 37 33.43 12.12 1.48
CA VAL A 37 33.65 11.06 2.46
C VAL A 37 32.34 10.28 2.52
N ILE A 38 32.33 9.08 1.95
CA ILE A 38 31.28 8.10 2.18
C ILE A 38 31.42 7.84 3.67
N LYS A 39 30.57 8.49 4.48
CA LYS A 39 30.45 8.16 5.90
C LYS A 39 30.20 6.66 5.95
N ASN A 40 31.07 5.94 6.62
CA ASN A 40 31.02 4.49 6.73
C ASN A 40 29.60 4.14 7.26
N GLU A 41 28.90 3.21 6.62
CA GLU A 41 27.51 2.86 6.96
C GLU A 41 27.35 2.38 8.40
N LYS A 42 28.36 1.72 8.96
CA LYS A 42 28.48 1.48 10.40
C LYS A 42 28.30 2.75 11.25
N ASP A 43 28.81 3.89 10.78
CA ASP A 43 28.70 5.14 11.52
C ASP A 43 27.26 5.65 11.62
N ILE A 44 26.43 5.43 10.59
CA ILE A 44 25.03 5.88 10.59
C ILE A 44 24.19 5.06 11.58
N THR A 45 24.31 3.75 11.56
CA THR A 45 23.60 2.87 12.51
C THR A 45 23.97 3.21 13.96
N ILE A 46 25.25 3.43 14.24
CA ILE A 46 25.71 3.84 15.56
C ILE A 46 25.09 5.19 15.97
N LEU A 47 25.07 6.17 15.06
CA LEU A 47 24.48 7.48 15.34
C LEU A 47 22.98 7.40 15.64
N ILE A 48 22.26 6.51 14.95
CA ILE A 48 20.82 6.26 15.18
C ILE A 48 20.59 5.62 16.55
N LEU A 49 21.37 4.62 16.91
CA LEU A 49 21.27 3.94 18.21
C LEU A 49 21.69 4.86 19.38
N ASP A 50 22.73 5.68 19.20
CA ASP A 50 23.12 6.72 20.16
C ASP A 50 22.02 7.77 20.35
N TRP A 51 21.35 8.17 19.25
CA TRP A 51 20.20 9.05 19.34
C TRP A 51 19.05 8.41 20.12
N ALA A 52 18.77 7.13 19.90
CA ALA A 52 17.77 6.38 20.65
C ALA A 52 18.08 6.43 22.16
N LYS A 53 19.32 6.10 22.54
CA LYS A 53 19.77 6.12 23.94
C LYS A 53 19.66 7.51 24.57
N LYS A 54 20.08 8.56 23.86
CA LYS A 54 19.98 9.97 24.32
C LYS A 54 18.53 10.41 24.55
N ASN A 55 17.57 9.79 23.86
CA ASN A 55 16.16 10.10 23.98
C ASN A 55 15.39 9.09 24.84
N ASN A 56 16.08 8.33 25.68
CA ASN A 56 15.50 7.33 26.58
C ASN A 56 14.66 6.25 25.86
N ILE A 57 14.96 5.98 24.60
CA ILE A 57 14.39 4.84 23.89
C ILE A 57 15.20 3.62 24.28
N TYR A 58 14.53 2.63 24.87
CA TYR A 58 15.14 1.35 25.15
C TYR A 58 15.05 0.46 23.91
N ILE A 59 16.17 -0.08 23.48
CA ILE A 59 16.29 -1.13 22.48
C ILE A 59 17.04 -2.27 23.14
N ASN A 60 16.49 -3.48 23.09
CA ASN A 60 17.10 -4.64 23.72
C ASN A 60 18.47 -4.93 23.09
N ASP A 61 19.47 -5.22 23.92
CA ASP A 61 20.86 -5.47 23.52
C ASP A 61 21.06 -6.78 22.75
N LYS A 62 20.01 -7.60 22.63
CA LYS A 62 19.97 -8.81 21.80
C LYS A 62 19.48 -8.53 20.36
N LEU A 63 19.12 -7.28 20.05
CA LEU A 63 18.69 -6.85 18.73
C LEU A 63 19.83 -6.17 17.98
N ALA A 64 20.06 -6.57 16.75
CA ALA A 64 20.87 -5.82 15.80
C ALA A 64 19.95 -4.99 14.88
N LEU A 65 20.25 -3.71 14.71
CA LEU A 65 19.65 -2.88 13.70
C LEU A 65 20.44 -3.02 12.40
N ILE A 66 19.87 -3.71 11.42
CA ILE A 66 20.53 -4.07 10.17
C ILE A 66 19.96 -3.22 9.04
N GLN A 67 20.83 -2.72 8.17
CA GLN A 67 20.45 -2.12 6.91
C GLN A 67 20.41 -3.18 5.81
N ASN A 68 19.31 -3.28 5.10
CA ASN A 68 19.14 -4.21 4.00
C ASN A 68 19.65 -3.61 2.68
N PHE A 69 20.89 -3.93 2.33
CA PHE A 69 21.52 -3.42 1.09
C PHE A 69 21.05 -4.09 -0.18
N ASN A 70 20.49 -5.30 -0.07
CA ASN A 70 20.23 -6.13 -1.23
C ASN A 70 18.84 -5.93 -1.84
N LYS A 71 17.91 -5.32 -1.12
CA LYS A 71 16.53 -5.23 -1.58
C LYS A 71 15.96 -3.82 -1.52
N ASP A 72 16.01 -3.10 -0.41
CA ASP A 72 15.19 -1.90 -0.26
C ASP A 72 15.83 -0.80 0.59
N LYS A 73 17.10 -0.88 0.93
CA LYS A 73 17.81 0.09 1.79
C LYS A 73 16.97 0.59 2.97
N TYR A 74 16.21 -0.28 3.61
CA TYR A 74 15.53 0.02 4.85
C TYR A 74 16.22 -0.64 6.03
N TYR A 75 15.98 -0.15 7.24
CA TYR A 75 16.51 -0.72 8.46
C TYR A 75 15.51 -1.70 9.05
N TYR A 76 16.02 -2.83 9.57
CA TYR A 76 15.19 -3.80 10.28
C TYR A 76 15.92 -4.40 11.49
N PHE A 77 15.16 -4.90 12.45
CA PHE A 77 15.68 -5.61 13.60
C PHE A 77 15.79 -7.11 13.32
N SER A 78 16.95 -7.67 13.68
CA SER A 78 17.19 -9.11 13.72
C SER A 78 17.73 -9.51 15.10
N ALA A 79 17.49 -10.75 15.52
CA ALA A 79 18.02 -11.28 16.78
C ALA A 79 19.52 -11.58 16.65
N GLU A 80 20.37 -10.79 17.30
CA GLU A 80 21.81 -11.04 17.38
C GLU A 80 22.15 -12.16 18.39
N ARG A 81 21.31 -12.30 19.42
CA ARG A 81 21.37 -13.37 20.43
C ARG A 81 19.96 -13.94 20.63
N ARG A 82 19.91 -15.19 21.16
CA ARG A 82 18.63 -15.84 21.48
C ARG A 82 17.76 -14.95 22.39
N ILE A 83 16.54 -14.70 22.00
CA ILE A 83 15.54 -13.94 22.75
C ILE A 83 14.52 -14.93 23.32
N GLN A 84 14.24 -14.81 24.62
CA GLN A 84 13.23 -15.62 25.28
C GLN A 84 11.83 -15.01 25.07
N ASN A 85 10.80 -15.84 25.21
CA ASN A 85 9.44 -15.38 25.25
C ASN A 85 9.24 -14.29 26.32
N ASN A 86 8.33 -13.36 26.07
CA ASN A 86 7.97 -12.24 26.94
C ASN A 86 9.14 -11.29 27.30
N THR A 87 10.15 -11.20 26.42
CA THR A 87 11.26 -10.26 26.54
C THR A 87 10.86 -8.89 25.99
N LEU A 88 11.14 -7.82 26.74
CA LEU A 88 10.99 -6.44 26.24
C LEU A 88 12.04 -6.18 25.15
N LEU A 89 11.59 -5.83 23.95
CA LEU A 89 12.42 -5.58 22.78
C LEU A 89 12.65 -4.10 22.52
N LEU A 90 11.59 -3.31 22.64
CA LEU A 90 11.60 -1.87 22.41
C LEU A 90 10.69 -1.17 23.43
N LYS A 91 11.11 -0.01 23.94
CA LYS A 91 10.28 0.89 24.75
C LYS A 91 10.50 2.33 24.28
N VAL A 92 9.47 2.95 23.75
CA VAL A 92 9.52 4.32 23.23
C VAL A 92 8.67 5.23 24.09
N PRO A 93 9.27 6.28 24.73
CA PRO A 93 8.50 7.28 25.46
C PRO A 93 7.60 8.11 24.50
N TYR A 94 6.40 8.46 24.97
CA TYR A 94 5.45 9.27 24.17
C TYR A 94 6.04 10.62 23.74
N GLU A 95 6.87 11.24 24.58
CA GLU A 95 7.51 12.54 24.31
C GLU A 95 8.45 12.53 23.10
N ILE A 96 8.88 11.33 22.68
CA ILE A 96 9.74 11.13 21.51
C ILE A 96 8.94 10.69 20.29
N MET A 97 7.69 10.30 20.47
CA MET A 97 6.83 10.00 19.33
C MET A 97 6.52 11.28 18.55
N ILE A 98 6.43 11.14 17.23
CA ILE A 98 6.14 12.26 16.36
C ILE A 98 4.64 12.33 16.16
N SER A 99 4.01 13.35 16.73
CA SER A 99 2.56 13.56 16.70
C SER A 99 2.21 15.00 16.42
N GLN A 100 0.94 15.25 16.18
CA GLN A 100 0.42 16.61 16.05
C GLN A 100 0.71 17.44 17.31
N SER A 101 0.51 16.87 18.51
CA SER A 101 0.78 17.51 19.78
C SER A 101 2.27 17.79 20.00
N SER A 102 3.14 16.82 19.68
CA SER A 102 4.59 17.00 19.82
C SER A 102 5.14 18.11 18.89
N PHE A 103 4.62 18.20 17.66
CA PHE A 103 4.99 19.25 16.73
C PHE A 103 4.49 20.63 17.17
N ASN A 104 3.25 20.73 17.61
CA ASN A 104 2.71 21.99 18.12
C ASN A 104 3.53 22.54 19.29
N ASN A 105 3.94 21.67 20.22
CA ASN A 105 4.77 22.06 21.35
C ASN A 105 6.16 22.56 20.90
N ILE A 106 6.76 21.94 19.89
CA ILE A 106 8.04 22.38 19.33
C ILE A 106 7.89 23.74 18.65
N TYR A 107 6.81 23.94 17.85
CA TYR A 107 6.60 25.20 17.12
C TYR A 107 6.22 26.36 18.04
N LYS A 108 5.41 26.15 19.07
CA LYS A 108 5.10 27.15 20.10
C LYS A 108 6.37 27.66 20.77
N LYS A 109 7.29 26.76 21.15
CA LYS A 109 8.58 27.12 21.77
C LYS A 109 9.49 27.90 20.82
N THR A 110 9.40 27.69 19.53
CA THR A 110 10.31 28.31 18.53
C THR A 110 9.70 29.53 17.87
N LYS A 111 8.46 29.92 18.19
CA LYS A 111 7.72 31.06 17.59
C LYS A 111 7.71 31.04 16.05
N ASN A 112 7.67 29.83 15.45
CA ASN A 112 7.66 29.67 14.00
C ASN A 112 6.25 29.86 13.45
N LYS A 113 5.91 31.10 13.08
CA LYS A 113 4.57 31.48 12.58
C LYS A 113 4.10 30.69 11.36
N ARG A 114 5.00 30.15 10.54
CA ARG A 114 4.63 29.46 9.28
C ARG A 114 3.80 28.20 9.50
N PHE A 115 4.07 27.46 10.59
CA PHE A 115 3.38 26.20 10.91
C PHE A 115 2.48 26.31 12.14
N GLU A 116 2.50 27.46 12.83
CA GLU A 116 1.74 27.68 14.05
C GLU A 116 0.24 27.41 13.87
N ASN A 117 -0.31 27.84 12.73
CA ASN A 117 -1.74 27.68 12.40
C ASN A 117 -1.99 26.60 11.35
N LEU A 118 -0.98 25.81 10.98
CA LEU A 118 -1.14 24.81 9.92
C LEU A 118 -2.19 23.75 10.30
N TRP A 119 -2.13 23.27 11.53
CA TRP A 119 -3.10 22.28 12.04
C TRP A 119 -4.53 22.81 12.01
N ASP A 120 -4.73 24.06 12.43
CA ASP A 120 -6.06 24.68 12.45
C ASP A 120 -6.62 24.83 11.03
N LYS A 121 -5.78 25.19 10.06
CA LYS A 121 -6.17 25.21 8.64
C LYS A 121 -6.56 23.82 8.15
N ILE A 122 -5.77 22.78 8.47
CA ILE A 122 -6.06 21.40 8.05
C ILE A 122 -7.36 20.88 8.68
N LYS A 123 -7.64 21.20 9.94
CA LYS A 123 -8.91 20.84 10.60
C LYS A 123 -10.14 21.36 9.84
N LEU A 124 -10.02 22.56 9.29
CA LEU A 124 -11.10 23.23 8.56
C LEU A 124 -11.28 22.72 7.12
N LEU A 125 -10.34 21.93 6.58
CA LEU A 125 -10.49 21.35 5.25
C LEU A 125 -11.70 20.40 5.22
N LYS A 126 -12.65 20.71 4.35
CA LYS A 126 -13.84 19.88 4.07
C LYS A 126 -13.63 19.18 2.74
N THR A 127 -13.12 17.97 2.78
CA THR A 127 -12.87 17.15 1.57
C THR A 127 -13.27 15.72 1.85
N GLU A 128 -13.78 15.03 0.84
CA GLU A 128 -14.24 13.64 0.97
C GLU A 128 -13.14 12.66 1.43
N TYR A 129 -11.88 12.98 1.16
CA TYR A 129 -10.75 12.10 1.48
C TYR A 129 -10.02 12.48 2.79
N LEU A 130 -10.22 13.68 3.34
CA LEU A 130 -9.75 14.09 4.66
C LEU A 130 -10.92 14.19 5.66
N TYR A 131 -11.84 13.23 5.62
CA TYR A 131 -13.04 13.23 6.44
C TYR A 131 -12.79 12.85 7.91
N SER A 132 -11.79 12.00 8.19
CA SER A 132 -11.47 11.54 9.54
C SER A 132 -10.36 12.37 10.19
N LEU A 133 -10.37 12.44 11.51
CA LEU A 133 -9.29 13.08 12.27
C LEU A 133 -7.95 12.41 11.98
N GLN A 134 -7.92 11.09 11.92
CA GLN A 134 -6.73 10.31 11.60
C GLN A 134 -6.13 10.66 10.23
N SER A 135 -6.96 10.78 9.19
CA SER A 135 -6.48 11.16 7.85
C SER A 135 -5.88 12.57 7.84
N LYS A 136 -6.49 13.51 8.58
CA LYS A 136 -5.96 14.86 8.74
C LYS A 136 -4.64 14.89 9.51
N GLN A 137 -4.52 14.09 10.57
CA GLN A 137 -3.27 13.96 11.34
C GLN A 137 -2.15 13.39 10.49
N LEU A 138 -2.39 12.31 9.73
CA LEU A 138 -1.42 11.73 8.81
C LEU A 138 -0.99 12.73 7.72
N PHE A 139 -1.94 13.47 7.16
CA PHE A 139 -1.65 14.51 6.18
C PHE A 139 -0.77 15.62 6.76
N TYR A 140 -1.09 16.11 7.97
CA TYR A 140 -0.29 17.08 8.70
C TYR A 140 1.14 16.59 8.95
N LEU A 141 1.30 15.37 9.48
CA LEU A 141 2.61 14.77 9.76
C LEU A 141 3.45 14.64 8.48
N SER A 142 2.82 14.27 7.37
CA SER A 142 3.50 14.11 6.08
C SER A 142 4.08 15.44 5.57
N ILE A 143 3.33 16.53 5.71
CA ILE A 143 3.81 17.88 5.35
C ILE A 143 5.02 18.30 6.20
N LEU A 144 4.95 18.01 7.50
CA LEU A 144 6.00 18.38 8.43
C LEU A 144 7.26 17.56 8.22
N LEU A 145 7.12 16.26 7.98
CA LEU A 145 8.24 15.37 7.65
C LEU A 145 8.90 15.79 6.32
N GLU A 146 8.11 16.06 5.27
CA GLU A 146 8.64 16.54 3.99
C GLU A 146 9.48 17.80 4.17
N ASN A 147 8.91 18.80 4.87
CA ASN A 147 9.63 20.05 5.12
C ASN A 147 10.93 19.82 5.91
N SER A 148 10.91 18.91 6.89
CA SER A 148 12.07 18.60 7.73
C SER A 148 13.17 17.89 6.94
N LEU A 149 12.81 16.84 6.18
CA LEU A 149 13.75 16.07 5.37
C LEU A 149 14.35 16.93 4.24
N ARG A 150 13.53 17.73 3.58
CA ARG A 150 13.98 18.57 2.48
C ARG A 150 14.88 19.73 2.90
N LYS A 151 14.46 20.45 3.93
CA LYS A 151 15.23 21.65 4.36
C LYS A 151 16.43 21.31 5.22
N LYS A 152 16.43 20.16 5.87
CA LYS A 152 17.47 19.73 6.82
C LYS A 152 17.79 20.81 7.87
N LYS A 153 16.76 21.57 8.27
CA LYS A 153 16.85 22.74 9.17
C LYS A 153 15.61 22.77 10.07
N GLY A 154 15.72 23.57 11.13
CA GLY A 154 14.61 23.79 12.05
C GLY A 154 14.62 22.85 13.25
N PRO A 155 13.74 23.12 14.23
CA PRO A 155 13.77 22.44 15.51
C PRO A 155 13.40 20.95 15.43
N ILE A 156 12.48 20.59 14.53
CA ILE A 156 12.08 19.20 14.30
C ILE A 156 13.24 18.41 13.71
N TYR A 157 13.87 18.92 12.64
CA TYR A 157 15.02 18.25 12.05
C TYR A 157 16.15 18.10 13.06
N LYS A 158 16.44 19.13 13.87
CA LYS A 158 17.46 19.06 14.92
C LYS A 158 17.18 17.99 15.95
N LYS A 159 15.89 17.79 16.33
CA LYS A 159 15.49 16.79 17.34
C LYS A 159 15.53 15.36 16.78
N TYR A 160 15.17 15.14 15.53
CA TYR A 160 14.98 13.79 14.96
C TYR A 160 15.97 13.48 13.80
N LYS A 161 16.99 14.28 13.59
CA LYS A 161 17.88 14.23 12.43
C LYS A 161 18.49 12.83 12.20
N GLU A 162 18.98 12.18 13.24
CA GLU A 162 19.61 10.87 13.17
C GLU A 162 18.58 9.81 12.81
N TYR A 163 17.42 9.82 13.45
CA TYR A 163 16.30 8.91 13.12
C TYR A 163 15.80 9.15 11.68
N LEU A 164 15.57 10.40 11.30
CA LEU A 164 15.10 10.76 9.97
C LEU A 164 16.09 10.39 8.85
N SER A 165 17.39 10.24 9.17
CA SER A 165 18.38 9.81 8.18
C SER A 165 18.13 8.41 7.65
N MET A 166 17.44 7.54 8.40
CA MET A 166 16.98 6.23 7.93
C MET A 166 16.11 6.35 6.68
N TYR A 167 15.21 7.31 6.69
CA TYR A 167 14.25 7.51 5.58
C TYR A 167 14.86 8.22 4.38
N GLU A 168 15.94 8.99 4.55
CA GLU A 168 16.64 9.61 3.41
C GLU A 168 17.14 8.56 2.42
N GLN A 169 17.61 7.43 2.94
CA GLN A 169 18.19 6.33 2.16
C GLN A 169 17.16 5.27 1.73
N MET A 170 15.93 5.34 2.26
CA MET A 170 14.89 4.38 1.96
C MET A 170 14.47 4.45 0.49
N GLU A 171 14.65 3.36 -0.22
CA GLU A 171 14.11 3.19 -1.57
C GLU A 171 12.61 2.88 -1.49
N MET A 172 11.83 3.56 -2.33
CA MET A 172 10.37 3.48 -2.26
C MET A 172 9.78 2.59 -3.35
N ASP A 173 10.61 1.93 -4.09
CA ASP A 173 10.25 1.19 -5.28
C ASP A 173 9.52 -0.14 -5.00
N VAL A 174 9.42 -0.58 -3.74
CA VAL A 174 8.56 -1.69 -3.29
C VAL A 174 7.09 -1.31 -3.22
N TYR A 175 6.78 -0.01 -3.16
CA TYR A 175 5.41 0.48 -3.09
C TYR A 175 4.86 0.72 -4.48
N PRO A 176 3.68 0.16 -4.85
CA PRO A 176 3.12 0.25 -6.20
C PRO A 176 2.96 1.67 -6.74
N ILE A 177 2.82 2.67 -5.88
CA ILE A 177 2.72 4.07 -6.31
C ILE A 177 3.98 4.56 -7.03
N PHE A 178 5.14 4.00 -6.66
CA PHE A 178 6.46 4.32 -7.26
C PHE A 178 6.89 3.34 -8.36
N TYR A 179 6.08 2.34 -8.66
CA TYR A 179 6.35 1.38 -9.74
C TYR A 179 6.53 2.09 -11.08
N LYS A 180 7.39 1.55 -11.93
CA LYS A 180 7.58 1.98 -13.31
C LYS A 180 6.31 1.73 -14.12
N LYS A 181 6.20 2.37 -15.28
CA LYS A 181 5.00 2.29 -16.13
C LYS A 181 4.65 0.84 -16.52
N ASN A 182 5.65 0.04 -16.89
CA ASN A 182 5.47 -1.38 -17.24
C ASN A 182 5.00 -2.21 -16.04
N GLU A 183 5.51 -1.98 -14.83
CA GLU A 183 5.07 -2.65 -13.60
C GLU A 183 3.61 -2.28 -13.25
N LYS A 184 3.24 -1.02 -13.41
CA LYS A 184 1.85 -0.56 -13.24
C LYS A 184 0.90 -1.17 -14.27
N GLU A 185 1.38 -1.38 -15.50
CA GLU A 185 0.58 -1.99 -16.55
C GLU A 185 0.25 -3.47 -16.25
N LEU A 186 1.15 -4.21 -15.58
CA LEU A 186 0.86 -5.57 -15.10
C LEU A 186 -0.30 -5.60 -14.08
N LEU A 187 -0.43 -4.54 -13.28
CA LEU A 187 -1.49 -4.41 -12.29
C LEU A 187 -2.83 -3.92 -12.86
N ARG A 188 -2.84 -3.45 -14.12
CA ARG A 188 -3.98 -2.74 -14.72
C ARG A 188 -5.31 -3.47 -14.57
N TYR A 189 -5.29 -4.78 -14.71
CA TYR A 189 -6.50 -5.61 -14.68
C TYR A 189 -6.81 -6.20 -13.30
N SER A 190 -5.93 -6.01 -12.32
CA SER A 190 -6.12 -6.47 -10.95
C SER A 190 -6.89 -5.44 -10.11
N ASN A 191 -7.45 -5.90 -9.00
CA ASN A 191 -8.02 -5.03 -7.97
C ASN A 191 -7.00 -4.05 -7.41
N LEU A 192 -5.74 -4.50 -7.29
CA LEU A 192 -4.65 -3.64 -6.87
C LEU A 192 -4.44 -2.48 -7.84
N GLY A 193 -4.56 -2.70 -9.15
CA GLY A 193 -4.47 -1.63 -10.15
C GLY A 193 -5.56 -0.57 -10.00
N SER A 194 -6.79 -0.99 -9.72
CA SER A 194 -7.89 -0.08 -9.42
C SER A 194 -7.65 0.71 -8.13
N LYS A 195 -7.25 0.03 -7.05
CA LYS A 195 -6.89 0.67 -5.76
C LYS A 195 -5.69 1.61 -5.91
N LEU A 196 -4.68 1.24 -6.69
CA LEU A 196 -3.51 2.07 -6.98
C LEU A 196 -3.90 3.36 -7.69
N LYS A 197 -4.79 3.28 -8.69
CA LYS A 197 -5.32 4.47 -9.36
C LYS A 197 -6.05 5.39 -8.37
N GLY A 198 -6.89 4.83 -7.50
CA GLY A 198 -7.58 5.58 -6.45
C GLY A 198 -6.60 6.24 -5.47
N ALA A 199 -5.61 5.49 -4.97
CA ALA A 199 -4.58 6.02 -4.07
C ALA A 199 -3.72 7.11 -4.72
N THR A 200 -3.37 6.94 -6.00
CA THR A 200 -2.63 7.96 -6.76
C THR A 200 -3.43 9.25 -6.90
N ASN A 201 -4.72 9.16 -7.24
CA ASN A 201 -5.60 10.31 -7.33
C ASN A 201 -5.74 11.03 -5.99
N LEU A 202 -5.91 10.27 -4.91
CA LEU A 202 -5.97 10.81 -3.55
C LEU A 202 -4.70 11.63 -3.21
N LEU A 203 -3.54 11.05 -3.44
CA LEU A 203 -2.26 11.73 -3.16
C LEU A 203 -2.04 12.97 -4.04
N ASN A 204 -2.49 12.94 -5.30
CA ASN A 204 -2.49 14.11 -6.18
C ASN A 204 -3.40 15.23 -5.64
N GLN A 205 -4.57 14.88 -5.13
CA GLN A 205 -5.49 15.82 -4.52
C GLN A 205 -4.94 16.38 -3.21
N GLU A 206 -4.38 15.55 -2.33
CA GLU A 206 -3.68 16.01 -1.12
C GLU A 206 -2.54 16.99 -1.48
N PHE A 207 -1.73 16.67 -2.51
CA PHE A 207 -0.66 17.56 -2.97
C PHE A 207 -1.20 18.89 -3.51
N SER A 208 -2.30 18.87 -4.25
CA SER A 208 -2.98 20.07 -4.72
C SER A 208 -3.49 20.95 -3.58
N LEU A 209 -4.02 20.36 -2.48
CA LEU A 209 -4.41 21.13 -1.30
C LEU A 209 -3.24 21.87 -0.66
N ILE A 210 -2.08 21.24 -0.60
CA ILE A 210 -0.87 21.86 -0.02
C ILE A 210 -0.50 23.14 -0.78
N THR A 211 -0.53 23.09 -2.10
CA THR A 211 -0.11 24.20 -2.96
C THR A 211 -1.17 25.30 -3.06
N HIS A 212 -2.44 24.93 -3.23
CA HIS A 212 -3.51 25.89 -3.53
C HIS A 212 -4.26 26.41 -2.29
N GLN A 213 -4.52 25.57 -1.30
CA GLN A 213 -5.32 25.99 -0.13
C GLN A 213 -4.46 26.32 1.08
N LEU A 214 -3.39 25.57 1.32
CA LEU A 214 -2.48 25.86 2.44
C LEU A 214 -1.37 26.84 2.06
N ASN A 215 -1.23 27.15 0.79
CA ASN A 215 -0.20 28.05 0.24
C ASN A 215 1.23 27.66 0.72
N LEU A 216 1.53 26.36 0.70
CA LEU A 216 2.82 25.82 1.08
C LEU A 216 3.56 25.35 -0.15
N SER A 217 4.81 25.83 -0.32
CA SER A 217 5.67 25.37 -1.40
C SER A 217 6.30 24.04 -1.04
N ILE A 218 5.86 22.97 -1.71
CA ILE A 218 6.53 21.65 -1.76
C ILE A 218 6.91 21.41 -3.22
N PRO A 219 8.19 21.51 -3.57
CA PRO A 219 8.62 21.55 -4.97
C PRO A 219 8.58 20.18 -5.66
N ASN A 220 8.53 19.08 -4.91
CA ASN A 220 8.58 17.74 -5.47
C ASN A 220 7.44 16.87 -4.91
N GLN A 221 6.51 16.50 -5.79
CA GLN A 221 5.37 15.66 -5.48
C GLN A 221 5.80 14.26 -4.97
N ASN A 222 6.82 13.66 -5.58
CA ASN A 222 7.30 12.34 -5.17
C ASN A 222 7.87 12.35 -3.75
N ASN A 223 8.50 13.45 -3.32
CA ASN A 223 8.98 13.60 -1.94
C ASN A 223 7.80 13.65 -0.95
N PHE A 224 6.71 14.34 -1.31
CA PHE A 224 5.50 14.33 -0.50
C PHE A 224 4.89 12.92 -0.43
N PHE A 225 4.81 12.22 -1.56
CA PHE A 225 4.31 10.83 -1.58
C PHE A 225 5.16 9.91 -0.71
N LYS A 226 6.50 10.05 -0.80
CA LYS A 226 7.42 9.32 0.07
C LYS A 226 7.11 9.57 1.55
N THR A 227 7.01 10.81 1.97
CA THR A 227 6.73 11.14 3.38
C THR A 227 5.33 10.73 3.81
N ARG A 228 4.37 10.69 2.89
CA ARG A 228 3.01 10.20 3.15
C ARG A 228 2.99 8.71 3.42
N ILE A 229 3.75 7.92 2.66
CA ILE A 229 3.93 6.48 2.90
C ILE A 229 4.68 6.25 4.22
N ILE A 230 5.78 6.94 4.46
CA ILE A 230 6.53 6.85 5.72
C ILE A 230 5.62 7.13 6.92
N SER A 231 4.83 8.20 6.86
CA SER A 231 3.87 8.51 7.94
C SER A 231 2.87 7.38 8.17
N LEU A 232 2.45 6.68 7.12
CA LEU A 232 1.49 5.59 7.23
C LEU A 232 2.10 4.32 7.82
N ILE A 233 3.29 3.91 7.34
CA ILE A 233 3.93 2.65 7.77
C ILE A 233 4.49 2.70 9.18
N SER A 234 4.89 3.88 9.65
CA SER A 234 5.51 4.10 10.97
C SER A 234 4.50 4.56 12.01
N SER A 235 3.23 4.77 11.63
CA SER A 235 2.21 5.29 12.54
C SER A 235 1.35 4.22 13.18
N THR A 236 0.91 4.53 14.40
CA THR A 236 -0.17 3.83 15.10
C THR A 236 -1.10 4.84 15.77
N ASN A 237 -2.27 4.37 16.19
CA ASN A 237 -3.17 5.19 16.99
C ASN A 237 -2.80 5.05 18.47
N PHE A 238 -2.56 6.17 19.10
CA PHE A 238 -2.21 6.25 20.50
C PHE A 238 -3.39 6.87 21.28
N ASN A 239 -4.05 6.07 22.08
CA ASN A 239 -5.15 6.54 22.92
C ASN A 239 -4.55 7.15 24.20
N ASN A 240 -4.46 8.48 24.21
CA ASN A 240 -3.92 9.22 25.36
C ASN A 240 -5.03 9.95 26.12
N THR A 241 -5.53 9.33 27.18
CA THR A 241 -6.62 9.85 28.02
C THR A 241 -6.25 11.09 28.85
N ASN A 242 -4.97 11.52 28.85
CA ASN A 242 -4.50 12.63 29.69
C ASN A 242 -4.48 14.00 29.01
N TYR A 243 -4.67 14.09 27.71
CA TYR A 243 -4.70 15.36 26.99
C TYR A 243 -6.12 15.67 26.55
N ASN A 244 -7.03 16.03 27.41
CA ASN A 244 -8.38 16.59 27.13
C ASN A 244 -9.01 16.28 25.73
N TYR A 245 -8.56 15.20 25.08
CA TYR A 245 -9.19 14.65 23.90
C TYR A 245 -10.35 13.79 24.37
N SER A 246 -11.51 13.96 23.77
CA SER A 246 -12.65 13.10 24.04
C SER A 246 -12.25 11.64 23.80
N GLU A 247 -12.88 10.68 24.47
CA GLU A 247 -12.62 9.24 24.30
C GLU A 247 -12.69 8.75 22.84
N LYS A 248 -13.20 9.60 21.93
CA LYS A 248 -13.31 9.33 20.49
C LYS A 248 -12.07 9.75 19.67
N ASP A 249 -11.14 10.53 20.25
CA ASP A 249 -10.05 11.13 19.52
C ASP A 249 -8.71 10.42 19.79
N ASN A 250 -8.48 9.30 19.13
CA ASN A 250 -7.17 8.65 19.12
C ASN A 250 -6.16 9.51 18.36
N GLU A 251 -5.07 9.91 19.02
CA GLU A 251 -4.00 10.61 18.32
C GLU A 251 -3.18 9.64 17.46
N THR A 252 -2.95 10.02 16.20
CA THR A 252 -2.06 9.30 15.31
C THR A 252 -0.63 9.74 15.58
N VAL A 253 0.23 8.79 15.93
CA VAL A 253 1.64 9.02 16.24
C VAL A 253 2.54 8.16 15.36
N ILE A 254 3.68 8.73 14.94
CA ILE A 254 4.78 7.96 14.36
C ILE A 254 5.68 7.55 15.51
N VAL A 255 5.91 6.24 15.64
CA VAL A 255 6.70 5.68 16.72
C VAL A 255 8.08 5.31 16.17
N PRO A 256 9.15 5.98 16.62
CA PRO A 256 10.49 5.61 16.19
C PRO A 256 10.79 4.12 16.38
N PHE A 257 11.40 3.51 15.35
CA PHE A 257 11.80 2.10 15.28
C PHE A 257 10.67 1.07 15.20
N LEU A 258 9.38 1.46 15.26
CA LEU A 258 8.29 0.49 15.11
C LEU A 258 8.23 -0.10 13.69
N ASP A 259 8.65 0.68 12.72
CA ASP A 259 8.75 0.28 11.31
C ASP A 259 9.99 -0.58 11.01
N CYS A 260 10.95 -0.66 11.95
CA CYS A 260 12.10 -1.57 11.85
C CYS A 260 11.76 -3.04 12.19
N PHE A 261 10.56 -3.32 12.69
CA PHE A 261 10.08 -4.69 12.85
C PHE A 261 9.48 -5.20 11.54
N THR A 262 9.79 -6.44 11.20
CA THR A 262 9.10 -7.12 10.09
C THR A 262 7.63 -7.27 10.43
N LYS A 263 6.75 -6.86 9.55
CA LYS A 263 5.30 -6.93 9.76
C LYS A 263 4.74 -8.20 9.18
N THR A 264 3.88 -8.89 9.95
CA THR A 264 3.12 -10.05 9.47
C THR A 264 1.67 -9.98 9.94
N ILE A 265 0.77 -10.49 9.14
CA ILE A 265 -0.64 -10.69 9.52
C ILE A 265 -0.89 -12.10 10.04
N SER A 266 0.00 -13.05 9.71
CA SER A 266 -0.09 -14.44 10.14
C SER A 266 0.18 -14.56 11.64
N SER A 267 -0.77 -15.11 12.38
CA SER A 267 -0.59 -15.39 13.81
C SER A 267 0.49 -16.46 14.05
N HIS A 268 0.70 -17.37 13.10
CA HIS A 268 1.73 -18.42 13.21
C HIS A 268 3.15 -17.92 12.95
N LYS A 269 3.28 -16.81 12.18
CA LYS A 269 4.59 -16.21 11.88
C LYS A 269 4.94 -15.09 12.88
N ALA A 270 3.95 -14.52 13.54
CA ALA A 270 4.15 -13.46 14.51
C ALA A 270 4.85 -13.99 15.76
N ASN A 271 5.95 -13.36 16.16
CA ASN A 271 6.72 -13.67 17.36
C ASN A 271 6.95 -12.44 18.23
N ALA A 272 6.27 -11.32 17.90
CA ALA A 272 6.28 -10.09 18.67
C ALA A 272 4.93 -9.38 18.63
N ARG A 273 4.62 -8.65 19.69
CA ARG A 273 3.44 -7.77 19.81
C ARG A 273 3.83 -6.44 20.44
N PHE A 274 3.05 -5.41 20.19
CA PHE A 274 3.22 -4.13 20.88
C PHE A 274 1.99 -3.79 21.72
N GLU A 275 2.22 -3.00 22.76
CA GLU A 275 1.19 -2.48 23.65
C GLU A 275 1.53 -1.08 24.13
N ILE A 276 0.50 -0.33 24.52
CA ILE A 276 0.65 0.99 25.12
C ILE A 276 0.60 0.83 26.63
N LYS A 277 1.67 1.25 27.31
CA LYS A 277 1.81 1.19 28.77
C LYS A 277 1.71 2.56 29.39
N LYS A 278 1.12 2.59 30.58
CA LYS A 278 0.99 3.75 31.43
C LYS A 278 1.73 3.51 32.73
N GLU A 279 2.74 4.30 33.00
CA GLU A 279 3.48 4.28 34.26
C GLU A 279 3.19 5.53 35.10
N LYS A 280 2.74 5.35 36.34
CA LYS A 280 2.60 6.42 37.31
C LYS A 280 3.86 6.53 38.14
N LYS A 281 4.58 7.65 38.06
CA LYS A 281 5.70 8.00 38.95
C LYS A 281 5.36 9.28 39.70
N LYS A 282 5.15 9.15 41.01
CA LYS A 282 4.70 10.28 41.85
C LYS A 282 3.45 10.92 41.27
N ASN A 283 3.49 12.20 40.90
CA ASN A 283 2.37 12.97 40.35
C ASN A 283 2.37 13.00 38.80
N LEU A 284 3.30 12.32 38.14
CA LEU A 284 3.43 12.30 36.69
C LEU A 284 2.99 10.94 36.12
N THR A 285 2.24 11.01 35.05
CA THR A 285 1.88 9.82 34.28
C THR A 285 2.67 9.84 32.97
N ASN A 286 3.50 8.83 32.79
CA ASN A 286 4.29 8.63 31.58
C ASN A 286 3.62 7.55 30.72
N TYR A 287 3.64 7.74 29.42
CA TYR A 287 3.14 6.77 28.46
C TYR A 287 4.28 6.25 27.60
N TYR A 288 4.19 4.97 27.26
CA TYR A 288 5.19 4.27 26.43
C TYR A 288 4.49 3.39 25.42
N LEU A 289 5.10 3.21 24.25
CA LEU A 289 4.83 2.05 23.44
C LEU A 289 5.93 1.03 23.70
N GLU A 290 5.53 -0.18 24.04
CA GLU A 290 6.43 -1.29 24.35
C GLU A 290 6.18 -2.43 23.36
N VAL A 291 7.28 -3.06 22.88
CA VAL A 291 7.24 -4.26 22.03
C VAL A 291 7.83 -5.40 22.81
N TYR A 292 7.11 -6.53 22.83
CA TYR A 292 7.53 -7.76 23.52
C TYR A 292 7.59 -8.92 22.54
N SER A 293 8.55 -9.82 22.74
CA SER A 293 8.51 -11.14 22.09
C SER A 293 7.32 -11.94 22.61
N THR A 294 6.68 -12.71 21.73
CA THR A 294 5.60 -13.67 22.09
C THR A 294 6.07 -15.10 22.03
N ASP A 295 7.28 -15.33 21.51
CA ASP A 295 7.94 -16.62 21.38
C ASP A 295 9.44 -16.53 21.61
N ASN A 296 10.09 -17.70 21.69
CA ASN A 296 11.54 -17.79 21.66
C ASN A 296 12.04 -17.52 20.24
N ILE A 297 12.94 -16.55 20.06
CA ILE A 297 13.50 -16.19 18.77
C ILE A 297 14.97 -16.63 18.73
N LEU A 298 15.33 -17.36 17.70
CA LEU A 298 16.69 -17.86 17.49
C LEU A 298 17.61 -16.75 16.95
N VAL A 299 18.89 -16.93 17.09
CA VAL A 299 19.93 -16.06 16.52
C VAL A 299 19.74 -15.97 15.00
N GLY A 300 19.83 -14.77 14.44
CA GLY A 300 19.56 -14.48 13.03
C GLY A 300 18.08 -14.48 12.65
N GLY A 301 17.17 -14.77 13.59
CA GLY A 301 15.73 -14.77 13.33
C GLY A 301 15.15 -13.36 13.19
N ASP A 302 14.19 -13.23 12.30
CA ASP A 302 13.41 -12.00 12.14
C ASP A 302 12.47 -11.77 13.31
N ILE A 303 12.29 -10.50 13.67
CA ILE A 303 11.31 -10.10 14.67
C ILE A 303 10.02 -9.72 13.95
N ASN A 304 9.07 -10.65 13.94
CA ASN A 304 7.81 -10.54 13.21
C ASN A 304 6.71 -9.96 14.10
N LEU A 305 6.45 -8.68 13.93
CA LEU A 305 5.42 -7.96 14.66
C LEU A 305 4.02 -8.28 14.09
N LYS A 306 3.11 -8.78 14.93
CA LYS A 306 1.70 -8.95 14.54
C LYS A 306 1.12 -7.61 14.12
N TRP A 307 0.71 -7.55 12.85
CA TRP A 307 0.12 -6.34 12.26
C TRP A 307 -1.39 -6.48 12.08
N LYS A 308 -2.03 -5.40 11.62
CA LYS A 308 -3.47 -5.37 11.39
C LYS A 308 -3.88 -6.30 10.24
N GLU A 309 -5.03 -6.93 10.39
CA GLU A 309 -5.67 -7.75 9.37
C GLU A 309 -5.97 -6.94 8.10
N ARG A 310 -5.35 -7.31 6.98
CA ARG A 310 -5.42 -6.60 5.70
C ARG A 310 -5.33 -7.59 4.54
N SER A 311 -6.01 -7.27 3.42
CA SER A 311 -5.82 -8.01 2.17
C SER A 311 -4.43 -7.75 1.57
N ASN A 312 -3.93 -8.68 0.75
CA ASN A 312 -2.64 -8.50 0.07
C ASN A 312 -2.61 -7.26 -0.84
N ASN A 313 -3.72 -6.86 -1.40
CA ASN A 313 -3.84 -5.61 -2.13
C ASN A 313 -3.51 -4.39 -1.26
N GLU A 314 -3.96 -4.38 -0.02
CA GLU A 314 -3.67 -3.29 0.93
C GLU A 314 -2.28 -3.41 1.51
N LEU A 315 -1.82 -4.63 1.80
CA LEU A 315 -0.47 -4.87 2.29
C LEU A 315 0.57 -4.39 1.28
N LEU A 316 0.43 -4.75 0.01
CA LEU A 316 1.36 -4.30 -1.02
C LEU A 316 1.25 -2.79 -1.27
N LEU A 317 0.02 -2.26 -1.38
CA LEU A 317 -0.20 -0.85 -1.68
C LEU A 317 0.39 0.09 -0.64
N TYR A 318 0.23 -0.24 0.65
CA TYR A 318 0.54 0.65 1.77
C TYR A 318 1.77 0.22 2.57
N TYR A 319 2.15 -1.05 2.55
CA TYR A 319 3.25 -1.58 3.36
C TYR A 319 4.35 -2.26 2.56
N GLY A 320 4.18 -2.43 1.26
CA GLY A 320 5.21 -2.91 0.33
C GLY A 320 5.48 -4.42 0.39
N PHE A 321 4.60 -5.23 0.99
CA PHE A 321 4.75 -6.68 1.06
C PHE A 321 3.45 -7.44 0.82
N VAL A 322 3.53 -8.74 0.59
CA VAL A 322 2.40 -9.68 0.49
C VAL A 322 2.67 -10.92 1.34
N GLU A 323 1.61 -11.61 1.77
CA GLU A 323 1.70 -12.94 2.38
C GLU A 323 0.95 -13.97 1.53
N GLU A 324 1.61 -15.10 1.22
CA GLU A 324 1.03 -16.14 0.36
C GLU A 324 -0.25 -16.73 0.98
N ASP A 325 -0.20 -17.06 2.28
CA ASP A 325 -1.32 -17.66 3.02
C ASP A 325 -2.17 -16.61 3.77
N ASN A 326 -2.43 -15.47 3.13
CA ASN A 326 -3.19 -14.40 3.76
C ASN A 326 -4.68 -14.78 3.90
N PRO A 327 -5.20 -15.03 5.14
CA PRO A 327 -6.60 -15.39 5.33
C PRO A 327 -7.56 -14.22 5.08
N TYR A 328 -7.05 -12.99 5.02
CA TYR A 328 -7.83 -11.76 4.83
C TYR A 328 -7.88 -11.28 3.38
N ASN A 329 -7.50 -12.12 2.43
CA ASN A 329 -7.60 -11.80 0.99
C ASN A 329 -9.04 -11.70 0.49
N SER A 330 -9.95 -11.38 1.36
CA SER A 330 -11.37 -11.58 1.21
C SER A 330 -12.11 -10.52 0.39
N THR A 331 -11.49 -9.47 -0.11
CA THR A 331 -12.21 -8.44 -0.86
C THR A 331 -11.73 -8.33 -2.29
N PHE A 332 -12.31 -9.12 -3.16
CA PHE A 332 -12.15 -8.98 -4.59
C PHE A 332 -13.44 -8.42 -5.21
N PHE A 333 -13.39 -7.14 -5.58
CA PHE A 333 -14.51 -6.49 -6.25
C PHE A 333 -14.39 -6.66 -7.76
N VAL A 334 -15.40 -7.26 -8.36
CA VAL A 334 -15.48 -7.42 -9.83
C VAL A 334 -16.53 -6.47 -10.38
N GLU A 335 -16.23 -5.86 -11.53
CA GLU A 335 -17.25 -5.11 -12.27
C GLU A 335 -18.42 -6.04 -12.65
N ILE A 336 -19.66 -5.58 -12.43
CA ILE A 336 -20.86 -6.33 -12.77
C ILE A 336 -20.93 -6.61 -14.27
N ILE A 337 -20.38 -5.72 -15.08
CA ILE A 337 -20.27 -5.91 -16.54
C ILE A 337 -18.87 -5.50 -16.97
N ASN A 338 -18.06 -6.45 -17.38
CA ASN A 338 -16.75 -6.16 -17.93
C ASN A 338 -16.85 -5.54 -19.35
N SER A 339 -15.75 -4.96 -19.81
CA SER A 339 -15.69 -4.27 -21.09
C SER A 339 -15.96 -5.19 -22.29
N ARG A 340 -15.61 -6.47 -22.20
CA ARG A 340 -15.85 -7.49 -23.24
C ARG A 340 -17.34 -7.84 -23.31
N LEU A 341 -17.94 -8.20 -22.18
CA LEU A 341 -19.36 -8.52 -22.11
C LEU A 341 -20.23 -7.33 -22.56
N LYS A 342 -19.81 -6.10 -22.22
CA LYS A 342 -20.45 -4.89 -22.68
C LYS A 342 -20.44 -4.76 -24.20
N LYS A 343 -19.30 -5.07 -24.84
CA LYS A 343 -19.16 -5.04 -26.30
C LYS A 343 -19.94 -6.18 -26.96
N ASP A 344 -19.80 -7.40 -26.46
CA ASP A 344 -20.44 -8.60 -27.03
C ASP A 344 -21.97 -8.53 -26.96
N LEU A 345 -22.50 -7.88 -25.92
CA LEU A 345 -23.96 -7.69 -25.72
C LEU A 345 -24.49 -6.36 -26.28
N ASN A 346 -23.64 -5.57 -26.91
CA ASN A 346 -24.00 -4.22 -27.43
C ASN A 346 -24.75 -3.35 -26.40
N ILE A 347 -24.38 -3.44 -25.12
CA ILE A 347 -25.03 -2.72 -24.02
C ILE A 347 -24.61 -1.25 -24.06
N SER A 348 -25.58 -0.35 -24.24
CA SER A 348 -25.32 1.08 -24.21
C SER A 348 -24.92 1.57 -22.81
N ASN A 349 -24.11 2.61 -22.76
CA ASN A 349 -23.73 3.26 -21.49
C ASN A 349 -24.97 3.75 -20.72
N GLU A 350 -25.99 4.15 -21.42
CA GLU A 350 -27.23 4.67 -20.84
C GLU A 350 -27.98 3.61 -20.04
N ILE A 351 -28.06 2.37 -20.53
CA ILE A 351 -28.65 1.23 -19.80
C ILE A 351 -27.84 0.94 -18.55
N ILE A 352 -26.50 0.97 -18.65
CA ILE A 352 -25.61 0.70 -17.51
C ILE A 352 -25.77 1.77 -16.41
N PHE A 353 -25.82 3.05 -16.79
CA PHE A 353 -25.85 4.14 -15.81
C PHE A 353 -27.22 4.38 -15.18
N LYS A 354 -28.30 4.22 -15.93
CA LYS A 354 -29.66 4.47 -15.41
C LYS A 354 -30.20 3.35 -14.51
N ASN A 355 -29.83 2.10 -14.78
CA ASN A 355 -30.53 0.95 -14.21
C ASN A 355 -29.66 0.05 -13.32
N ILE A 356 -28.34 0.20 -13.34
CA ILE A 356 -27.42 -0.61 -12.49
C ILE A 356 -27.09 0.17 -11.23
N LYS A 357 -27.67 -0.26 -10.11
CA LYS A 357 -27.48 0.37 -8.81
C LYS A 357 -26.06 0.15 -8.23
N LYS A 358 -25.35 -0.87 -8.68
CA LYS A 358 -24.03 -1.25 -8.18
C LYS A 358 -23.13 -1.66 -9.33
N LYS A 359 -21.96 -1.01 -9.46
CA LYS A 359 -21.00 -1.32 -10.53
C LYS A 359 -20.08 -2.51 -10.21
N PHE A 360 -19.91 -2.82 -8.93
CA PHE A 360 -18.98 -3.83 -8.45
C PHE A 360 -19.65 -4.72 -7.42
N TYR A 361 -19.23 -5.97 -7.33
CA TYR A 361 -19.64 -6.91 -6.29
C TYR A 361 -18.42 -7.69 -5.78
N ASP A 362 -18.54 -8.19 -4.54
CA ASP A 362 -17.49 -8.93 -3.85
C ASP A 362 -17.62 -10.42 -4.12
N LEU A 363 -16.60 -11.03 -4.72
CA LEU A 363 -16.57 -12.46 -5.04
C LEU A 363 -16.43 -13.37 -3.82
N ASN A 364 -16.02 -12.84 -2.67
CA ASN A 364 -15.76 -13.63 -1.47
C ASN A 364 -16.98 -13.82 -0.60
N ARG A 365 -18.07 -13.12 -0.89
CA ARG A 365 -19.31 -13.36 -0.17
C ARG A 365 -19.85 -14.73 -0.54
N GLU A 366 -20.19 -15.50 0.47
CA GLU A 366 -20.78 -16.82 0.31
C GLU A 366 -22.10 -16.75 -0.48
N TYR A 367 -22.84 -15.65 -0.28
CA TYR A 367 -24.08 -15.36 -1.00
C TYR A 367 -23.98 -14.02 -1.73
N ASP A 368 -24.58 -13.94 -2.90
CA ASP A 368 -24.69 -12.69 -3.63
C ASP A 368 -25.56 -11.67 -2.88
N ASP A 369 -25.11 -10.43 -2.85
CA ASP A 369 -25.89 -9.29 -2.40
C ASP A 369 -27.16 -9.18 -3.26
N GLN A 370 -28.34 -8.99 -2.65
CA GLN A 370 -29.62 -8.92 -3.34
C GLN A 370 -29.61 -7.87 -4.46
N THR A 371 -28.90 -6.75 -4.27
CA THR A 371 -28.74 -5.71 -5.28
C THR A 371 -27.97 -6.22 -6.51
N VAL A 372 -27.02 -7.13 -6.32
CA VAL A 372 -26.27 -7.77 -7.41
C VAL A 372 -27.18 -8.72 -8.18
N ILE A 373 -27.93 -9.56 -7.46
CA ILE A 373 -28.89 -10.49 -8.02
C ILE A 373 -29.94 -9.72 -8.85
N ASP A 374 -30.53 -8.68 -8.29
CA ASP A 374 -31.55 -7.86 -8.95
C ASP A 374 -30.99 -7.17 -10.21
N THR A 375 -29.73 -6.73 -10.17
CA THR A 375 -29.05 -6.16 -11.31
C THR A 375 -28.88 -7.17 -12.45
N TYR A 376 -28.43 -8.40 -12.13
CA TYR A 376 -28.27 -9.45 -13.14
C TYR A 376 -29.62 -9.99 -13.65
N LYS A 377 -30.64 -10.08 -12.79
CA LYS A 377 -32.03 -10.38 -13.24
C LYS A 377 -32.56 -9.33 -14.20
N TYR A 378 -32.33 -8.06 -13.89
CA TYR A 378 -32.71 -6.97 -14.81
C TYR A 378 -31.97 -7.11 -16.15
N LEU A 379 -30.66 -7.33 -16.16
CA LEU A 379 -29.88 -7.54 -17.36
C LEU A 379 -30.38 -8.75 -18.18
N SER A 380 -30.69 -9.86 -17.51
CA SER A 380 -31.20 -11.07 -18.17
C SER A 380 -32.54 -10.83 -18.84
N SER A 381 -33.41 -9.98 -18.28
CA SER A 381 -34.71 -9.61 -18.89
C SER A 381 -34.59 -8.71 -20.11
N LYS A 382 -33.46 -8.01 -20.27
CA LYS A 382 -33.22 -7.03 -21.37
C LYS A 382 -32.37 -7.60 -22.49
N LEU A 383 -31.64 -8.66 -22.29
CA LEU A 383 -30.68 -9.22 -23.22
C LEU A 383 -31.25 -10.50 -23.86
N ASP A 384 -31.50 -10.48 -25.16
CA ASP A 384 -32.19 -11.56 -25.89
C ASP A 384 -31.59 -12.94 -25.67
N LYS A 385 -30.28 -13.04 -25.57
CA LYS A 385 -29.54 -14.28 -25.25
C LYS A 385 -30.00 -14.97 -23.95
N TYR A 386 -30.47 -14.20 -22.96
CA TYR A 386 -30.79 -14.67 -21.61
C TYR A 386 -32.26 -14.51 -21.24
N LYS A 387 -33.03 -13.81 -22.05
CA LYS A 387 -34.44 -13.48 -21.82
C LYS A 387 -35.31 -14.74 -21.73
N GLY A 388 -36.14 -14.78 -20.71
CA GLY A 388 -37.04 -15.91 -20.46
C GLY A 388 -36.42 -17.15 -19.83
N LYS A 389 -35.09 -17.16 -19.59
CA LYS A 389 -34.40 -18.27 -18.92
C LYS A 389 -34.39 -18.06 -17.42
N LYS A 390 -34.76 -19.08 -16.63
CA LYS A 390 -34.64 -19.05 -15.14
C LYS A 390 -33.20 -18.89 -14.71
N GLU A 391 -32.27 -19.56 -15.39
CA GLU A 391 -30.82 -19.52 -15.19
C GLU A 391 -30.14 -18.28 -15.79
N GLY A 392 -30.85 -17.44 -16.55
CA GLY A 392 -30.25 -16.37 -17.35
C GLY A 392 -29.37 -15.39 -16.59
N TYR A 393 -29.72 -15.06 -15.33
CA TYR A 393 -28.86 -14.17 -14.55
C TYR A 393 -27.56 -14.83 -14.09
N TYR A 394 -27.57 -16.16 -13.81
CA TYR A 394 -26.36 -16.91 -13.51
C TYR A 394 -25.47 -17.05 -14.75
N GLU A 395 -26.07 -17.25 -15.94
CA GLU A 395 -25.31 -17.33 -17.19
C GLU A 395 -24.61 -16.00 -17.49
N ILE A 396 -25.25 -14.84 -17.26
CA ILE A 396 -24.58 -13.53 -17.42
C ILE A 396 -23.44 -13.36 -16.42
N MET A 397 -23.66 -13.73 -15.15
CA MET A 397 -22.61 -13.70 -14.14
C MET A 397 -21.41 -14.57 -14.54
N TYR A 398 -21.70 -15.78 -15.02
CA TYR A 398 -20.67 -16.71 -15.50
C TYR A 398 -19.87 -16.14 -16.69
N ASP A 399 -20.57 -15.65 -17.73
CA ASP A 399 -19.91 -15.06 -18.91
C ASP A 399 -19.07 -13.83 -18.54
N ASN A 400 -19.55 -13.01 -17.61
CA ASN A 400 -18.82 -11.86 -17.09
C ASN A 400 -17.52 -12.27 -16.39
N LEU A 401 -17.59 -13.24 -15.49
CA LEU A 401 -16.42 -13.72 -14.75
C LEU A 401 -15.46 -14.49 -15.64
N LYS A 402 -15.95 -15.27 -16.61
CA LYS A 402 -15.13 -15.95 -17.61
C LYS A 402 -14.31 -14.95 -18.42
N GLY A 403 -14.87 -13.79 -18.77
CA GLY A 403 -14.13 -12.73 -19.43
C GLY A 403 -12.97 -12.18 -18.57
N PHE A 404 -13.16 -12.00 -17.27
CA PHE A 404 -12.08 -11.64 -16.36
C PHE A 404 -11.04 -12.76 -16.25
N TYR A 405 -11.46 -14.00 -16.06
CA TYR A 405 -10.56 -15.15 -15.99
C TYR A 405 -9.61 -15.24 -17.19
N GLU A 406 -10.13 -15.08 -18.40
CA GLU A 406 -9.34 -15.10 -19.63
C GLU A 406 -8.30 -13.96 -19.69
N ILE A 407 -8.60 -12.81 -19.10
CA ILE A 407 -7.65 -11.68 -18.99
C ILE A 407 -6.51 -12.07 -18.05
N TYR A 408 -6.82 -12.62 -16.87
CA TYR A 408 -5.81 -13.06 -15.91
C TYR A 408 -4.93 -14.18 -16.47
N ASP A 409 -5.55 -15.14 -17.16
CA ASP A 409 -4.84 -16.24 -17.80
C ASP A 409 -3.86 -15.73 -18.86
N LYS A 410 -4.26 -14.79 -19.71
CA LYS A 410 -3.39 -14.14 -20.68
C LYS A 410 -2.24 -13.37 -20.03
N VAL A 411 -2.48 -12.71 -18.91
CA VAL A 411 -1.43 -11.98 -18.18
C VAL A 411 -0.41 -12.94 -17.60
N LEU A 412 -0.85 -14.04 -16.98
CA LEU A 412 0.03 -15.03 -16.36
C LEU A 412 0.81 -15.87 -17.39
N ASN A 413 0.22 -16.15 -18.56
CA ASN A 413 0.83 -16.98 -19.61
C ASN A 413 1.59 -16.15 -20.67
N ASN A 414 1.74 -14.84 -20.48
CA ASN A 414 2.52 -14.01 -21.39
C ASN A 414 4.01 -14.16 -21.09
N LYS A 415 4.78 -14.76 -22.00
CA LYS A 415 6.21 -15.01 -21.86
C LYS A 415 7.03 -13.77 -21.50
N THR A 416 6.72 -12.62 -22.09
CA THR A 416 7.40 -11.35 -21.78
C THR A 416 7.14 -10.91 -20.33
N ILE A 417 5.95 -11.17 -19.83
CA ILE A 417 5.58 -10.91 -18.44
C ILE A 417 6.25 -11.95 -17.53
N GLU A 418 6.30 -13.19 -17.95
CA GLU A 418 6.94 -14.28 -17.23
C GLU A 418 8.44 -14.03 -17.05
N GLU A 419 9.16 -13.67 -18.11
CA GLU A 419 10.59 -13.28 -18.06
C GLU A 419 10.82 -12.08 -17.15
N TYR A 420 9.95 -11.12 -17.18
CA TYR A 420 9.98 -9.96 -16.28
C TYR A 420 9.72 -10.35 -14.81
N ILE A 421 8.85 -11.32 -14.58
CA ILE A 421 8.47 -11.83 -13.25
C ILE A 421 9.60 -12.67 -12.61
N TYR A 422 10.42 -13.41 -13.39
CA TYR A 422 11.42 -14.31 -12.83
C TYR A 422 12.64 -13.65 -12.15
N GLY A 423 12.84 -12.34 -12.27
CA GLY A 423 14.06 -11.67 -11.80
C GLY A 423 13.92 -10.76 -10.59
N ASN A 424 12.72 -10.58 -9.98
CA ASN A 424 12.50 -9.46 -9.07
C ASN A 424 11.40 -9.76 -8.03
N GLU A 425 11.64 -9.47 -6.75
CA GLU A 425 10.69 -9.64 -5.64
C GLU A 425 9.35 -8.91 -5.84
N LYS A 426 9.37 -7.74 -6.48
CA LYS A 426 8.15 -6.98 -6.83
C LYS A 426 7.25 -7.79 -7.74
N SER A 427 7.85 -8.42 -8.72
CA SER A 427 7.17 -9.26 -9.69
C SER A 427 6.60 -10.51 -9.03
N LYS A 428 7.31 -11.10 -8.06
CA LYS A 428 6.79 -12.17 -7.22
C LYS A 428 5.53 -11.74 -6.47
N SER A 429 5.54 -10.56 -5.84
CA SER A 429 4.38 -10.02 -5.13
C SER A 429 3.20 -9.78 -6.05
N ILE A 430 3.43 -9.25 -7.26
CA ILE A 430 2.39 -9.06 -8.29
C ILE A 430 1.79 -10.41 -8.71
N LYS A 431 2.63 -11.43 -8.95
CA LYS A 431 2.19 -12.78 -9.33
C LYS A 431 1.32 -13.42 -8.26
N ILE A 432 1.71 -13.30 -6.98
CA ILE A 432 0.92 -13.80 -5.85
C ILE A 432 -0.49 -13.18 -5.88
N ILE A 433 -0.61 -11.86 -6.03
CA ILE A 433 -1.91 -11.19 -6.07
C ILE A 433 -2.74 -11.65 -7.26
N ILE A 434 -2.15 -11.69 -8.47
CA ILE A 434 -2.87 -12.11 -9.68
C ILE A 434 -3.36 -13.55 -9.57
N ASN A 435 -2.51 -14.47 -9.06
CA ASN A 435 -2.90 -15.86 -8.85
C ASN A 435 -4.06 -15.99 -7.86
N GLN A 436 -4.00 -15.32 -6.73
CA GLN A 436 -5.06 -15.34 -5.71
C GLN A 436 -6.39 -14.78 -6.26
N GLU A 437 -6.34 -13.71 -7.02
CA GLU A 437 -7.53 -13.16 -7.66
C GLU A 437 -8.09 -14.13 -8.71
N LYS A 438 -7.24 -14.80 -9.50
CA LYS A 438 -7.64 -15.84 -10.46
C LYS A 438 -8.30 -17.02 -9.78
N GLU A 439 -7.73 -17.53 -8.69
CA GLU A 439 -8.30 -18.64 -7.91
C GLU A 439 -9.71 -18.32 -7.36
N LEU A 440 -9.93 -17.08 -6.93
CA LEU A 440 -11.25 -16.65 -6.47
C LEU A 440 -12.27 -16.66 -7.61
N ILE A 441 -11.88 -16.19 -8.79
CA ILE A 441 -12.72 -16.24 -9.98
C ILE A 441 -13.04 -17.69 -10.35
N GLU A 442 -12.06 -18.59 -10.33
CA GLU A 442 -12.27 -20.03 -10.61
C GLU A 442 -13.26 -20.70 -9.66
N LYS A 443 -13.11 -20.43 -8.35
CA LYS A 443 -14.05 -20.94 -7.34
C LYS A 443 -15.48 -20.48 -7.65
N ARG A 444 -15.63 -19.21 -8.01
CA ARG A 444 -16.95 -18.64 -8.33
C ARG A 444 -17.53 -19.20 -9.63
N LEU A 445 -16.70 -19.35 -10.66
CA LEU A 445 -17.12 -19.98 -11.93
C LEU A 445 -17.62 -21.42 -11.72
N LYS A 446 -16.93 -22.23 -10.89
CA LYS A 446 -17.38 -23.58 -10.53
C LYS A 446 -18.73 -23.56 -9.81
N TYR A 447 -18.93 -22.62 -8.89
CA TYR A 447 -20.22 -22.45 -8.21
C TYR A 447 -21.35 -22.11 -9.18
N LEU A 448 -21.14 -21.10 -10.04
CA LEU A 448 -22.14 -20.65 -11.01
C LEU A 448 -22.50 -21.76 -12.00
N LYS A 449 -21.50 -22.52 -12.47
CA LYS A 449 -21.72 -23.66 -13.37
C LYS A 449 -22.64 -24.69 -12.75
N LYS A 450 -22.39 -25.09 -11.49
CA LYS A 450 -23.24 -26.02 -10.76
C LYS A 450 -24.67 -25.49 -10.54
N ALA A 451 -24.82 -24.20 -10.27
CA ALA A 451 -26.12 -23.56 -10.11
C ALA A 451 -26.92 -23.60 -11.42
N ILE A 452 -26.27 -23.30 -12.55
CA ILE A 452 -26.88 -23.36 -13.89
C ILE A 452 -27.32 -24.78 -14.24
N GLU A 453 -26.46 -25.78 -14.00
CA GLU A 453 -26.74 -27.20 -14.26
C GLU A 453 -27.97 -27.66 -13.45
N ARG A 454 -27.99 -27.39 -12.13
CA ARG A 454 -29.10 -27.74 -11.25
C ARG A 454 -30.45 -27.16 -11.73
N ILE A 455 -30.48 -25.89 -12.14
CA ILE A 455 -31.71 -25.25 -12.61
C ILE A 455 -32.21 -25.90 -13.93
N LYS A 456 -31.27 -26.31 -14.80
CA LYS A 456 -31.62 -27.03 -16.05
C LYS A 456 -32.15 -28.43 -15.79
N GLU A 457 -31.58 -29.15 -14.84
CA GLU A 457 -32.09 -30.49 -14.42
C GLU A 457 -33.50 -30.40 -13.84
N GLU A 458 -33.76 -29.45 -12.93
CA GLU A 458 -35.09 -29.21 -12.36
C GLU A 458 -36.16 -28.87 -13.41
N LYS A 459 -35.75 -28.31 -14.54
CA LYS A 459 -36.63 -27.98 -15.65
C LYS A 459 -36.99 -29.24 -16.45
N ASN A 460 -35.99 -30.08 -16.73
CA ASN A 460 -36.18 -31.33 -17.49
C ASN A 460 -37.05 -32.30 -16.71
N ASP A 461 -36.87 -32.43 -15.40
CA ASP A 461 -37.70 -33.31 -14.54
C ASP A 461 -39.18 -32.88 -14.50
N LYS A 462 -39.45 -31.56 -14.63
CA LYS A 462 -40.82 -31.05 -14.67
C LYS A 462 -41.47 -31.26 -16.04
N THR A 463 -40.70 -31.22 -17.12
CA THR A 463 -41.18 -31.45 -18.47
C THR A 463 -41.54 -32.93 -18.67
N ASN A 464 -40.68 -33.83 -18.19
CA ASN A 464 -40.96 -35.28 -18.26
C ASN A 464 -42.18 -35.71 -17.43
N LYS A 465 -42.44 -35.10 -16.28
CA LYS A 465 -43.62 -35.35 -15.45
C LYS A 465 -44.93 -34.80 -16.03
N THR A 466 -44.87 -33.87 -16.98
CA THR A 466 -46.07 -33.33 -17.66
C THR A 466 -46.37 -34.06 -18.96
N GLU A 467 -45.43 -34.84 -19.51
CA GLU A 467 -45.65 -35.71 -20.67
C GLU A 467 -46.21 -37.09 -20.28
N ASP A 468 -46.10 -37.46 -18.97
CA ASP A 468 -46.63 -38.72 -18.43
C ASP A 468 -48.05 -38.57 -17.79
N LEU A 469 -48.69 -37.41 -17.92
CA LEU A 469 -50.06 -37.13 -17.49
C LEU A 469 -50.92 -36.72 -18.71
#